data_295b112b6aaea20ca7b15f10dba6f689
#
_entry.id   295b112b6aaea20ca7b15f10dba6f689
#
_cell.length_a   1.000
_cell.length_b   1.000
_cell.length_c   1.000
_cell.angle_alpha   90.00
_cell.angle_beta   90.00
_cell.angle_gamma   90.00
#
_symmetry.space_group_name_H-M   'P 1'
#
loop_
_entity.id
_entity.type
_entity.pdbx_description
1 polymer ?
#
loop_
_entity_poly.entity_id
_entity_poly.type
_entity_poly.pdbx_seq_one_letter_code
_entity_poly.pdbx_strand_id
1 'polypeptide(L)'
;LGFSPEEPDSCCGSFSGQSMEKSQEWAPSASRNVLQKRAELLRAVRKFFDRRGFLEVETPLLSADTVVDRHLDPFVVSLLSSGARFLHASGLTNSCGEVAPTGGTKIASGQVKEEKGGGEPGEFPPAHFWLQTSPEFAMKRLLAAGFEAVYQVTKAFRAGERGPLHNPEFTIVEWYRVGQGLKEGMLLLSELCQEILKTPEAEFVSYGEVFRTYVGLNPHTATVGEMATVADLHAIPTPNIHEDDLDTWRDVLFAELVQPHLGRQRPTIVYGYPKTQSGLARLVPGDPPVAARFELFVRGMEIANGYYELTDADELIRRFQYNNGWRVRDGKQPLPERSRLEQALRQSKFPDCCGCALGFDRLVMLTVGAKTIDEVIAFPWERA
;
A
#
# COMPACT_ATOMS: atom_id res chain seq x y z
N LEU A 1 6.11 47.17 -69.53
CA LEU A 1 6.76 46.34 -68.57
C LEU A 1 5.71 46.10 -67.45
N GLY A 2 4.92 45.06 -67.62
CA GLY A 2 3.79 44.78 -66.78
C GLY A 2 4.17 43.99 -65.50
N PHE A 3 3.57 44.39 -64.42
CA PHE A 3 3.47 43.59 -63.20
C PHE A 3 1.96 43.30 -62.93
N SER A 4 1.56 42.03 -63.05
CA SER A 4 0.29 41.54 -62.50
C SER A 4 0.51 41.15 -61.06
N PRO A 5 -0.42 41.43 -60.14
CA PRO A 5 -0.34 40.91 -58.76
C PRO A 5 -0.88 39.50 -58.68
N GLU A 6 -0.08 38.58 -58.16
CA GLU A 6 -0.51 37.25 -57.76
C GLU A 6 -1.26 37.33 -56.40
N GLU A 7 -2.40 36.67 -56.35
CA GLU A 7 -3.22 36.47 -55.17
C GLU A 7 -2.52 35.49 -54.20
N PRO A 8 -2.65 35.64 -52.86
CA PRO A 8 -2.09 34.69 -51.93
C PRO A 8 -3.01 33.47 -51.78
N ASP A 9 -2.44 32.32 -52.08
CA ASP A 9 -3.04 31.01 -51.83
C ASP A 9 -3.42 30.83 -50.36
N SER A 10 -4.71 30.53 -50.13
CA SER A 10 -5.26 30.15 -48.87
C SER A 10 -4.87 28.70 -48.50
N CYS A 11 -3.80 28.52 -47.75
CA CYS A 11 -3.51 27.26 -47.09
C CYS A 11 -4.45 27.05 -45.85
N CYS A 12 -5.71 26.69 -46.09
CA CYS A 12 -6.52 26.03 -45.13
C CYS A 12 -6.04 24.58 -44.99
N GLY A 13 -5.05 24.36 -44.13
CA GLY A 13 -4.70 23.04 -43.63
C GLY A 13 -5.87 22.51 -42.81
N SER A 14 -6.62 21.59 -43.38
CA SER A 14 -7.61 20.77 -42.68
C SER A 14 -6.85 19.98 -41.60
N PHE A 15 -6.93 20.44 -40.37
CA PHE A 15 -6.68 19.57 -39.21
C PHE A 15 -7.73 18.45 -39.25
N SER A 16 -7.36 17.33 -39.86
CA SER A 16 -8.04 16.07 -39.68
C SER A 16 -7.96 15.72 -38.19
N GLY A 17 -9.02 16.06 -37.46
CA GLY A 17 -9.26 15.52 -36.15
C GLY A 17 -9.27 14.01 -36.26
N GLN A 18 -8.17 13.37 -35.89
CA GLN A 18 -8.19 11.97 -35.56
C GLN A 18 -9.16 11.86 -34.37
N SER A 19 -10.37 11.41 -34.64
CA SER A 19 -11.30 10.91 -33.64
C SER A 19 -10.52 9.83 -32.90
N MET A 20 -10.12 10.10 -31.64
CA MET A 20 -9.72 9.05 -30.73
C MET A 20 -10.87 8.04 -30.78
N GLU A 21 -10.63 6.87 -31.40
CA GLU A 21 -11.53 5.74 -31.28
C GLU A 21 -11.84 5.59 -29.79
N LYS A 22 -13.14 5.64 -29.43
CA LYS A 22 -13.60 5.31 -28.10
C LYS A 22 -13.01 3.95 -27.77
N SER A 23 -12.00 3.89 -26.90
CA SER A 23 -11.41 2.63 -26.48
C SER A 23 -12.54 1.75 -26.00
N GLN A 24 -12.62 0.54 -26.54
CA GLN A 24 -13.67 -0.41 -26.18
C GLN A 24 -13.52 -0.68 -24.68
N GLU A 25 -14.41 -0.12 -23.86
CA GLU A 25 -14.31 -0.18 -22.38
C GLU A 25 -14.26 -1.60 -21.84
N TRP A 26 -14.83 -2.57 -22.60
CA TRP A 26 -14.79 -4.00 -22.29
C TRP A 26 -13.42 -4.65 -22.56
N ALA A 27 -12.52 -3.99 -23.30
CA ALA A 27 -11.26 -4.58 -23.69
C ALA A 27 -10.19 -4.40 -22.56
N PRO A 28 -9.27 -5.37 -22.38
CA PRO A 28 -8.22 -5.25 -21.39
C PRO A 28 -7.25 -4.11 -21.73
N SER A 29 -6.73 -3.44 -20.70
CA SER A 29 -5.69 -2.42 -20.83
C SER A 29 -4.34 -3.05 -21.16
N ALA A 30 -3.98 -4.12 -20.43
CA ALA A 30 -2.74 -4.84 -20.67
C ALA A 30 -2.80 -5.68 -21.96
N SER A 31 -1.75 -5.65 -22.75
CA SER A 31 -1.65 -6.48 -23.94
C SER A 31 -1.56 -7.98 -23.60
N ARG A 32 -1.91 -8.84 -24.56
CA ARG A 32 -1.78 -10.31 -24.41
C ARG A 32 -0.39 -10.74 -23.97
N ASN A 33 0.66 -10.16 -24.57
CA ASN A 33 2.04 -10.50 -24.24
C ASN A 33 2.38 -10.14 -22.78
N VAL A 34 1.92 -9.00 -22.29
CA VAL A 34 2.10 -8.58 -20.90
C VAL A 34 1.37 -9.54 -19.96
N LEU A 35 0.12 -9.91 -20.27
CA LEU A 35 -0.64 -10.87 -19.45
C LEU A 35 0.00 -12.27 -19.44
N GLN A 36 0.58 -12.71 -20.55
CA GLN A 36 1.36 -13.95 -20.61
C GLN A 36 2.61 -13.84 -19.71
N LYS A 37 3.34 -12.73 -19.79
CA LYS A 37 4.52 -12.49 -18.95
C LYS A 37 4.15 -12.44 -17.47
N ARG A 38 3.04 -11.78 -17.13
CA ARG A 38 2.47 -11.78 -15.77
C ARG A 38 2.23 -13.20 -15.26
N ALA A 39 1.63 -14.07 -16.07
CA ALA A 39 1.38 -15.46 -15.71
C ALA A 39 2.68 -16.28 -15.52
N GLU A 40 3.72 -16.01 -16.32
CA GLU A 40 5.04 -16.61 -16.14
C GLU A 40 5.68 -16.20 -14.81
N LEU A 41 5.62 -14.90 -14.47
CA LEU A 41 6.15 -14.37 -13.22
C LEU A 41 5.42 -14.94 -12.00
N LEU A 42 4.09 -15.09 -12.05
CA LEU A 42 3.33 -15.77 -10.98
C LEU A 42 3.85 -17.18 -10.72
N ARG A 43 4.05 -17.97 -11.80
CA ARG A 43 4.62 -19.33 -11.69
C ARG A 43 6.05 -19.32 -11.14
N ALA A 44 6.86 -18.33 -11.54
CA ALA A 44 8.23 -18.21 -11.05
C ALA A 44 8.30 -17.86 -9.57
N VAL A 45 7.43 -16.94 -9.10
CA VAL A 45 7.31 -16.57 -7.67
C VAL A 45 6.88 -17.78 -6.85
N ARG A 46 5.85 -18.53 -7.25
CA ARG A 46 5.43 -19.75 -6.56
C ARG A 46 6.57 -20.75 -6.46
N LYS A 47 7.25 -21.02 -7.58
CA LYS A 47 8.39 -21.93 -7.62
C LYS A 47 9.56 -21.47 -6.73
N PHE A 48 9.74 -20.15 -6.56
CA PHE A 48 10.77 -19.60 -5.67
C PHE A 48 10.49 -19.97 -4.21
N PHE A 49 9.26 -19.80 -3.74
CA PHE A 49 8.85 -20.11 -2.37
C PHE A 49 8.74 -21.62 -2.11
N ASP A 50 8.14 -22.38 -3.04
CA ASP A 50 7.97 -23.83 -2.91
C ASP A 50 9.30 -24.53 -2.70
N ARG A 51 10.34 -24.18 -3.47
CA ARG A 51 11.68 -24.76 -3.34
C ARG A 51 12.38 -24.43 -2.02
N ARG A 52 11.91 -23.41 -1.35
CA ARG A 52 12.43 -22.98 -0.04
C ARG A 52 11.60 -23.46 1.14
N GLY A 53 10.63 -24.34 0.88
CA GLY A 53 9.81 -24.99 1.88
C GLY A 53 8.73 -24.08 2.50
N PHE A 54 8.32 -23.03 1.78
CA PHE A 54 7.16 -22.24 2.17
C PHE A 54 5.86 -22.93 1.74
N LEU A 55 4.84 -22.87 2.58
CA LEU A 55 3.49 -23.30 2.26
C LEU A 55 2.71 -22.15 1.62
N GLU A 56 2.14 -22.34 0.43
CA GLU A 56 1.16 -21.39 -0.11
C GLU A 56 -0.13 -21.49 0.69
N VAL A 57 -0.63 -20.37 1.17
CA VAL A 57 -1.85 -20.29 1.97
C VAL A 57 -2.85 -19.33 1.34
N GLU A 58 -4.12 -19.49 1.70
CA GLU A 58 -5.19 -18.56 1.36
C GLU A 58 -5.83 -18.03 2.63
N THR A 59 -6.04 -16.72 2.70
CA THR A 59 -6.71 -16.06 3.81
C THR A 59 -7.90 -15.25 3.29
N PRO A 60 -8.92 -14.97 4.13
CA PRO A 60 -10.09 -14.23 3.67
C PRO A 60 -9.76 -12.84 3.13
N LEU A 61 -10.33 -12.46 2.00
CA LEU A 61 -10.29 -11.10 1.45
C LEU A 61 -11.18 -10.14 2.26
N LEU A 62 -12.25 -10.66 2.82
CA LEU A 62 -13.22 -9.93 3.63
C LEU A 62 -13.03 -10.32 5.09
N SER A 63 -12.73 -9.36 5.95
CA SER A 63 -12.38 -9.59 7.36
C SER A 63 -13.15 -8.66 8.29
N ALA A 64 -13.41 -9.12 9.51
CA ALA A 64 -13.88 -8.28 10.59
C ALA A 64 -12.76 -7.44 11.24
N ASP A 65 -11.51 -7.67 10.85
CA ASP A 65 -10.32 -6.94 11.29
C ASP A 65 -9.69 -6.20 10.10
N THR A 66 -9.08 -5.06 10.35
CA THR A 66 -8.29 -4.33 9.35
C THR A 66 -7.01 -3.78 9.99
N VAL A 67 -5.99 -3.55 9.18
CA VAL A 67 -4.77 -2.88 9.63
C VAL A 67 -5.09 -1.43 9.98
N VAL A 68 -4.67 -0.99 11.17
CA VAL A 68 -4.84 0.42 11.60
C VAL A 68 -3.59 1.19 11.20
N ASP A 69 -3.70 1.92 10.12
CA ASP A 69 -2.66 2.77 9.57
C ASP A 69 -3.22 4.16 9.25
N ARG A 70 -2.39 5.20 9.38
CA ARG A 70 -2.79 6.59 9.11
C ARG A 70 -3.15 6.78 7.64
N HIS A 71 -2.37 6.20 6.75
CA HIS A 71 -2.41 6.48 5.31
C HIS A 71 -3.24 5.47 4.53
N LEU A 72 -3.46 4.26 5.07
CA LEU A 72 -4.21 3.21 4.39
C LEU A 72 -5.70 3.28 4.74
N ASP A 73 -6.54 3.42 3.73
CA ASP A 73 -7.99 3.39 3.88
C ASP A 73 -8.56 2.08 3.32
N PRO A 74 -9.16 1.20 4.17
CA PRO A 74 -9.79 -0.02 3.71
C PRO A 74 -11.15 0.26 3.06
N PHE A 75 -11.59 -0.56 2.10
CA PHE A 75 -12.98 -0.59 1.69
C PHE A 75 -13.83 -1.23 2.77
N VAL A 76 -14.95 -0.58 3.10
CA VAL A 76 -15.91 -1.05 4.09
C VAL A 76 -17.07 -1.76 3.40
N VAL A 77 -17.42 -2.95 3.88
CA VAL A 77 -18.57 -3.73 3.44
C VAL A 77 -19.56 -3.80 4.59
N SER A 78 -20.75 -3.19 4.43
CA SER A 78 -21.83 -3.24 5.40
C SER A 78 -22.82 -4.36 5.03
N LEU A 79 -23.08 -5.26 5.96
CA LEU A 79 -24.12 -6.26 5.83
C LEU A 79 -25.45 -5.64 6.28
N LEU A 80 -26.37 -5.43 5.35
CA LEU A 80 -27.72 -5.02 5.67
C LEU A 80 -28.62 -6.25 5.77
N SER A 81 -29.65 -6.18 6.58
CA SER A 81 -30.63 -7.25 6.77
C SER A 81 -31.35 -7.69 5.48
N SER A 82 -31.18 -6.94 4.39
CA SER A 82 -31.77 -7.22 3.06
C SER A 82 -30.77 -7.21 1.89
N GLY A 83 -29.46 -7.22 2.16
CA GLY A 83 -28.41 -7.23 1.13
C GLY A 83 -27.14 -6.47 1.55
N ALA A 84 -26.04 -6.78 0.91
CA ALA A 84 -24.77 -6.05 1.11
C ALA A 84 -24.79 -4.72 0.34
N ARG A 85 -24.40 -3.62 0.98
CA ARG A 85 -24.10 -2.34 0.32
C ARG A 85 -22.65 -1.99 0.50
N PHE A 86 -21.99 -1.59 -0.57
CA PHE A 86 -20.63 -1.03 -0.52
C PHE A 86 -20.72 0.46 -0.19
N LEU A 87 -20.11 0.89 0.91
CA LEU A 87 -19.98 2.29 1.26
C LEU A 87 -18.52 2.70 1.10
N HIS A 88 -18.29 3.75 0.35
CA HIS A 88 -16.97 4.37 0.24
C HIS A 88 -16.68 5.16 1.53
N ALA A 89 -15.54 4.90 2.18
CA ALA A 89 -15.15 5.56 3.42
C ALA A 89 -14.76 7.05 3.27
N SER A 90 -14.68 7.55 2.03
CA SER A 90 -14.45 8.98 1.74
C SER A 90 -15.78 9.61 1.36
N GLY A 91 -16.28 10.55 2.18
CA GLY A 91 -17.58 11.22 2.10
C GLY A 91 -17.93 11.97 0.80
N LEU A 92 -17.84 11.30 -0.35
CA LEU A 92 -18.35 11.79 -1.62
C LEU A 92 -19.77 11.25 -1.81
N THR A 93 -20.76 12.03 -1.42
CA THR A 93 -22.16 11.83 -1.80
C THR A 93 -22.31 12.10 -3.31
N ASN A 94 -22.31 11.06 -4.13
CA ASN A 94 -22.85 11.18 -5.47
C ASN A 94 -24.37 11.19 -5.37
N SER A 95 -24.98 12.34 -5.63
CA SER A 95 -26.41 12.51 -5.83
C SER A 95 -26.82 11.82 -7.14
N CYS A 96 -27.18 10.53 -7.08
CA CYS A 96 -28.00 9.93 -8.13
C CYS A 96 -29.46 10.21 -7.81
N GLY A 97 -30.14 10.84 -8.78
CA GLY A 97 -31.51 11.31 -8.67
C GLY A 97 -32.50 10.22 -8.22
N GLU A 98 -33.30 10.59 -7.25
CA GLU A 98 -34.47 9.84 -6.80
C GLU A 98 -35.49 9.70 -7.94
N VAL A 99 -35.79 8.46 -8.28
CA VAL A 99 -37.07 8.15 -8.95
C VAL A 99 -38.07 7.91 -7.83
N ALA A 100 -38.98 8.83 -7.62
CA ALA A 100 -40.02 8.75 -6.62
C ALA A 100 -41.02 7.61 -6.92
N PRO A 101 -41.35 6.72 -5.97
CA PRO A 101 -42.54 5.91 -6.04
C PRO A 101 -43.70 6.69 -5.46
N THR A 102 -44.74 6.84 -6.24
CA THR A 102 -46.07 7.34 -5.83
C THR A 102 -46.73 6.35 -4.86
N GLY A 103 -47.08 6.85 -3.65
CA GLY A 103 -47.96 6.09 -2.75
C GLY A 103 -47.52 6.22 -1.28
N GLY A 104 -48.21 7.07 -0.51
CA GLY A 104 -47.83 7.48 0.83
C GLY A 104 -47.96 6.42 1.92
N THR A 105 -47.09 6.55 2.87
CA THR A 105 -47.36 6.34 4.30
C THR A 105 -46.26 7.09 5.08
N LYS A 106 -46.67 8.01 5.95
CA LYS A 106 -45.79 8.74 6.87
C LYS A 106 -45.19 7.76 7.88
N ILE A 107 -43.87 7.63 7.88
CA ILE A 107 -43.14 6.98 8.97
C ILE A 107 -42.47 8.07 9.80
N ALA A 108 -42.75 8.05 11.11
CA ALA A 108 -42.29 9.01 12.09
C ALA A 108 -40.75 9.00 12.22
N SER A 109 -40.22 10.22 12.45
CA SER A 109 -38.81 10.44 12.79
C SER A 109 -38.46 9.79 14.13
N GLY A 110 -37.83 8.61 14.08
CA GLY A 110 -37.23 7.97 15.24
C GLY A 110 -35.76 8.40 15.35
N GLN A 111 -35.42 9.01 16.49
CA GLN A 111 -34.04 9.32 16.86
C GLN A 111 -33.24 8.00 16.93
N VAL A 112 -32.15 7.94 16.16
CA VAL A 112 -31.16 6.85 16.28
C VAL A 112 -30.41 7.11 17.59
N LYS A 113 -30.67 6.29 18.60
CA LYS A 113 -29.83 6.23 19.81
C LYS A 113 -28.52 5.55 19.43
N GLU A 114 -27.39 6.23 19.64
CA GLU A 114 -26.07 5.62 19.66
C GLU A 114 -26.03 4.58 20.79
N GLU A 115 -26.10 3.30 20.45
CA GLU A 115 -25.77 2.24 21.38
C GLU A 115 -24.23 2.14 21.48
N LYS A 116 -23.72 2.43 22.67
CA LYS A 116 -22.34 2.16 23.05
C LYS A 116 -22.17 0.64 23.10
N GLY A 117 -21.64 0.08 22.01
CA GLY A 117 -21.37 -1.35 21.89
C GLY A 117 -20.19 -1.78 22.78
N GLY A 118 -20.49 -2.16 24.01
CA GLY A 118 -19.63 -2.99 24.84
C GLY A 118 -20.07 -4.44 24.69
N GLY A 119 -19.82 -5.07 23.57
CA GLY A 119 -20.12 -6.50 23.35
C GLY A 119 -18.95 -7.38 23.81
N GLU A 120 -19.25 -8.43 24.53
CA GLU A 120 -18.31 -9.50 24.89
C GLU A 120 -17.83 -10.26 23.65
N PRO A 121 -16.62 -10.89 23.66
CA PRO A 121 -16.11 -11.66 22.51
C PRO A 121 -16.99 -12.89 22.25
N GLY A 122 -17.88 -12.81 21.28
CA GLY A 122 -18.79 -13.91 20.92
C GLY A 122 -20.01 -13.51 20.09
N GLU A 123 -20.40 -12.25 20.03
CA GLU A 123 -21.55 -11.81 19.23
C GLU A 123 -21.16 -11.57 17.76
N PHE A 124 -21.68 -12.37 16.87
CA PHE A 124 -21.61 -12.28 15.42
C PHE A 124 -22.97 -11.93 14.82
N PRO A 125 -22.96 -11.20 13.69
CA PRO A 125 -21.82 -10.66 12.93
C PRO A 125 -21.53 -9.21 13.27
N PRO A 126 -20.26 -8.72 13.10
CA PRO A 126 -19.98 -7.29 13.17
C PRO A 126 -20.80 -6.57 12.10
N ALA A 127 -21.27 -5.36 12.40
CA ALA A 127 -22.06 -4.55 11.48
C ALA A 127 -21.29 -4.21 10.17
N HIS A 128 -19.96 -4.29 10.23
CA HIS A 128 -19.05 -3.95 9.14
C HIS A 128 -17.96 -5.00 8.98
N PHE A 129 -17.58 -5.23 7.70
CA PHE A 129 -16.40 -5.96 7.30
C PHE A 129 -15.53 -5.04 6.45
N TRP A 130 -14.24 -5.38 6.34
CA TRP A 130 -13.28 -4.66 5.52
C TRP A 130 -12.68 -5.59 4.47
N LEU A 131 -12.50 -5.08 3.25
CA LEU A 131 -11.60 -5.73 2.29
C LEU A 131 -10.17 -5.52 2.79
N GLN A 132 -9.36 -6.58 2.78
CA GLN A 132 -8.00 -6.54 3.31
C GLN A 132 -7.11 -5.55 2.55
N THR A 133 -6.38 -4.71 3.27
CA THR A 133 -5.32 -3.84 2.71
C THR A 133 -4.00 -4.60 2.53
N SER A 134 -3.86 -5.74 3.22
CA SER A 134 -2.81 -6.76 3.17
C SER A 134 -3.34 -8.00 3.90
N PRO A 135 -2.88 -9.23 3.58
CA PRO A 135 -3.23 -10.45 4.31
C PRO A 135 -2.52 -10.59 5.67
N GLU A 136 -1.74 -9.60 6.09
CA GLU A 136 -0.84 -9.59 7.25
C GLU A 136 -1.47 -10.17 8.52
N PHE A 137 -2.64 -9.66 8.94
CA PHE A 137 -3.28 -10.08 10.19
C PHE A 137 -3.69 -11.55 10.19
N ALA A 138 -4.18 -12.04 9.06
CA ALA A 138 -4.60 -13.43 8.94
C ALA A 138 -3.39 -14.37 8.81
N MET A 139 -2.37 -13.99 8.05
CA MET A 139 -1.15 -14.78 7.90
C MET A 139 -0.36 -14.87 9.21
N LYS A 140 -0.24 -13.78 9.96
CA LYS A 140 0.40 -13.80 11.30
C LYS A 140 -0.35 -14.71 12.28
N ARG A 141 -1.67 -14.81 12.18
CA ARG A 141 -2.43 -15.77 12.99
C ARG A 141 -2.12 -17.24 12.66
N LEU A 142 -1.74 -17.54 11.40
CA LEU A 142 -1.23 -18.88 11.05
C LEU A 142 0.11 -19.16 11.74
N LEU A 143 1.01 -18.17 11.84
CA LEU A 143 2.25 -18.33 12.60
C LEU A 143 1.98 -18.55 14.09
N ALA A 144 1.03 -17.84 14.67
CA ALA A 144 0.57 -18.06 16.05
C ALA A 144 -0.01 -19.48 16.26
N ALA A 145 -0.57 -20.08 15.20
CA ALA A 145 -1.09 -21.44 15.20
C ALA A 145 -0.03 -22.52 14.90
N GLY A 146 1.25 -22.13 14.75
CA GLY A 146 2.38 -23.07 14.59
C GLY A 146 2.86 -23.30 13.16
N PHE A 147 2.38 -22.54 12.17
CA PHE A 147 2.96 -22.60 10.83
C PHE A 147 4.32 -21.87 10.82
N GLU A 148 5.33 -22.48 10.19
CA GLU A 148 6.71 -21.98 10.27
C GLU A 148 7.11 -21.09 9.09
N ALA A 149 6.64 -21.41 7.87
CA ALA A 149 6.96 -20.67 6.66
C ALA A 149 5.75 -20.66 5.73
N VAL A 150 5.16 -19.49 5.52
CA VAL A 150 3.95 -19.33 4.70
C VAL A 150 4.13 -18.20 3.70
N TYR A 151 3.53 -18.34 2.52
CA TYR A 151 3.39 -17.25 1.57
C TYR A 151 2.00 -17.26 0.94
N GLN A 152 1.59 -16.11 0.42
CA GLN A 152 0.33 -15.95 -0.28
C GLN A 152 0.50 -15.01 -1.47
N VAL A 153 -0.14 -15.34 -2.59
CA VAL A 153 -0.35 -14.44 -3.72
C VAL A 153 -1.82 -14.10 -3.76
N THR A 154 -2.18 -12.87 -3.45
CA THR A 154 -3.58 -12.49 -3.27
C THR A 154 -3.88 -11.07 -3.75
N LYS A 155 -5.16 -10.71 -3.75
CA LYS A 155 -5.61 -9.33 -3.95
C LYS A 155 -5.58 -8.56 -2.63
N ALA A 156 -5.16 -7.31 -2.72
CA ALA A 156 -5.27 -6.31 -1.66
C ALA A 156 -6.04 -5.10 -2.18
N PHE A 157 -6.66 -4.36 -1.27
CA PHE A 157 -7.60 -3.29 -1.60
C PHE A 157 -7.29 -2.06 -0.74
N ARG A 158 -7.02 -0.91 -1.39
CA ARG A 158 -6.74 0.34 -0.70
C ARG A 158 -7.56 1.45 -1.33
N ALA A 159 -8.54 1.94 -0.58
CA ALA A 159 -9.45 2.96 -1.06
C ALA A 159 -8.70 4.27 -1.32
N GLY A 160 -8.99 4.92 -2.45
CA GLY A 160 -8.38 6.19 -2.82
C GLY A 160 -6.96 6.11 -3.42
N GLU A 161 -6.27 4.95 -3.35
CA GLU A 161 -4.97 4.80 -3.98
C GLU A 161 -5.11 4.59 -5.50
N ARG A 162 -5.08 5.69 -6.26
CA ARG A 162 -5.12 5.69 -7.72
C ARG A 162 -4.05 6.61 -8.30
N GLY A 163 -3.20 6.06 -9.17
CA GLY A 163 -2.11 6.81 -9.78
C GLY A 163 -1.28 5.95 -10.73
N PRO A 164 -0.18 6.47 -11.30
CA PRO A 164 0.65 5.71 -12.24
C PRO A 164 1.17 4.38 -11.69
N LEU A 165 1.45 4.30 -10.38
CA LEU A 165 1.98 3.12 -9.70
C LEU A 165 0.98 2.45 -8.76
N HIS A 166 -0.29 2.92 -8.72
CA HIS A 166 -1.31 2.48 -7.77
C HIS A 166 -2.64 2.21 -8.47
N ASN A 167 -3.31 1.16 -8.04
CA ASN A 167 -4.69 0.83 -8.37
C ASN A 167 -5.40 0.38 -7.09
N PRO A 168 -6.66 0.79 -6.84
CA PRO A 168 -7.36 0.44 -5.60
C PRO A 168 -7.46 -1.05 -5.31
N GLU A 169 -7.49 -1.89 -6.34
CA GLU A 169 -7.30 -3.33 -6.26
C GLU A 169 -6.00 -3.73 -6.96
N PHE A 170 -5.09 -4.38 -6.25
CA PHE A 170 -3.80 -4.81 -6.78
C PHE A 170 -3.43 -6.21 -6.29
N THR A 171 -2.36 -6.77 -6.85
CA THR A 171 -1.87 -8.08 -6.45
C THR A 171 -0.63 -7.92 -5.57
N ILE A 172 -0.65 -8.59 -4.42
CA ILE A 172 0.43 -8.63 -3.45
C ILE A 172 0.95 -10.06 -3.31
N VAL A 173 2.26 -10.19 -3.13
CA VAL A 173 2.92 -11.42 -2.66
C VAL A 173 3.43 -11.14 -1.27
N GLU A 174 2.96 -11.90 -0.29
CA GLU A 174 3.34 -11.69 1.11
C GLU A 174 3.81 -13.00 1.71
N TRP A 175 4.85 -12.97 2.53
CA TRP A 175 5.43 -14.17 3.13
C TRP A 175 5.98 -13.88 4.52
N TYR A 176 6.04 -14.94 5.33
CA TYR A 176 6.58 -14.92 6.68
C TYR A 176 7.37 -16.18 6.95
N ARG A 177 8.47 -16.06 7.69
CA ARG A 177 9.27 -17.21 8.11
C ARG A 177 9.71 -17.09 9.57
N VAL A 178 9.35 -18.10 10.36
CA VAL A 178 9.75 -18.24 11.75
C VAL A 178 11.26 -18.50 11.85
N GLY A 179 11.89 -17.97 12.88
CA GLY A 179 13.31 -18.13 13.15
C GLY A 179 14.23 -17.27 12.27
N GLN A 180 13.69 -16.45 11.36
CA GLN A 180 14.46 -15.47 10.60
C GLN A 180 14.38 -14.09 11.25
N GLY A 181 15.54 -13.40 11.34
CA GLY A 181 15.64 -12.01 11.74
C GLY A 181 15.63 -11.06 10.53
N LEU A 182 15.91 -9.79 10.80
CA LEU A 182 15.93 -8.72 9.79
C LEU A 182 16.88 -9.03 8.63
N LYS A 183 18.09 -9.48 8.95
CA LYS A 183 19.13 -9.75 7.94
C LYS A 183 18.72 -10.88 6.99
N GLU A 184 18.22 -11.99 7.53
CA GLU A 184 17.77 -13.13 6.75
C GLU A 184 16.57 -12.76 5.86
N GLY A 185 15.65 -11.93 6.36
CA GLY A 185 14.53 -11.40 5.57
C GLY A 185 15.00 -10.55 4.38
N MET A 186 15.95 -9.64 4.60
CA MET A 186 16.54 -8.83 3.54
C MET A 186 17.30 -9.68 2.51
N LEU A 187 18.04 -10.70 2.95
CA LEU A 187 18.75 -11.63 2.04
C LEU A 187 17.77 -12.42 1.17
N LEU A 188 16.68 -12.96 1.76
CA LEU A 188 15.65 -13.68 1.00
C LEU A 188 15.00 -12.79 -0.06
N LEU A 189 14.73 -11.51 0.27
CA LEU A 189 14.19 -10.54 -0.69
C LEU A 189 15.19 -10.23 -1.81
N SER A 190 16.49 -10.09 -1.48
CA SER A 190 17.56 -9.93 -2.48
C SER A 190 17.65 -11.15 -3.42
N GLU A 191 17.60 -12.37 -2.90
CA GLU A 191 17.57 -13.60 -3.69
C GLU A 191 16.36 -13.66 -4.64
N LEU A 192 15.18 -13.23 -4.17
CA LEU A 192 13.98 -13.17 -4.99
C LEU A 192 14.19 -12.22 -6.19
N CYS A 193 14.77 -11.06 -5.97
CA CYS A 193 15.09 -10.12 -7.06
C CYS A 193 16.09 -10.68 -8.04
N GLN A 194 17.15 -11.31 -7.56
CA GLN A 194 18.14 -11.95 -8.42
C GLN A 194 17.49 -13.02 -9.30
N GLU A 195 16.61 -13.83 -8.72
CA GLU A 195 15.98 -14.92 -9.45
C GLU A 195 14.87 -14.44 -10.41
N ILE A 196 14.02 -13.52 -10.00
CA ILE A 196 12.84 -13.09 -10.78
C ILE A 196 13.18 -11.96 -11.74
N LEU A 197 13.87 -10.91 -11.27
CA LEU A 197 14.22 -9.73 -12.07
C LEU A 197 15.57 -9.86 -12.79
N LYS A 198 16.35 -10.91 -12.48
CA LYS A 198 17.70 -11.12 -13.03
C LYS A 198 18.66 -9.96 -12.71
N THR A 199 18.53 -9.40 -11.53
CA THR A 199 19.38 -8.31 -11.04
C THR A 199 20.63 -8.84 -10.35
N PRO A 200 21.67 -8.02 -10.14
CA PRO A 200 22.70 -8.31 -9.15
C PRO A 200 22.10 -8.43 -7.73
N GLU A 201 22.91 -8.89 -6.79
CA GLU A 201 22.59 -8.85 -5.36
C GLU A 201 22.26 -7.42 -4.93
N ALA A 202 21.25 -7.26 -4.04
CA ALA A 202 20.89 -5.94 -3.53
C ALA A 202 22.01 -5.36 -2.65
N GLU A 203 22.16 -4.05 -2.66
CA GLU A 203 22.90 -3.33 -1.64
C GLU A 203 22.01 -3.05 -0.44
N PHE A 204 22.61 -3.00 0.74
CA PHE A 204 21.94 -2.70 2.00
C PHE A 204 22.45 -1.37 2.53
N VAL A 205 21.56 -0.41 2.77
CA VAL A 205 21.91 0.92 3.26
C VAL A 205 20.91 1.36 4.31
N SER A 206 21.35 2.02 5.39
CA SER A 206 20.44 2.49 6.41
C SER A 206 19.65 3.73 5.96
N TYR A 207 18.43 3.87 6.46
CA TYR A 207 17.60 5.06 6.23
C TYR A 207 18.34 6.34 6.62
N GLY A 208 19.05 6.30 7.75
CA GLY A 208 19.85 7.44 8.19
C GLY A 208 20.99 7.82 7.25
N GLU A 209 21.64 6.83 6.59
CA GLU A 209 22.69 7.09 5.60
C GLU A 209 22.14 7.72 4.34
N VAL A 210 21.11 7.12 3.72
CA VAL A 210 20.55 7.68 2.48
C VAL A 210 19.94 9.06 2.72
N PHE A 211 19.27 9.27 3.84
CA PHE A 211 18.68 10.56 4.16
C PHE A 211 19.77 11.63 4.34
N ARG A 212 20.86 11.34 5.08
CA ARG A 212 21.99 12.26 5.20
C ARG A 212 22.66 12.55 3.86
N THR A 213 22.78 11.52 3.02
CA THR A 213 23.45 11.65 1.70
C THR A 213 22.70 12.59 0.76
N TYR A 214 21.39 12.45 0.67
CA TYR A 214 20.59 13.14 -0.35
C TYR A 214 19.81 14.36 0.18
N VAL A 215 19.47 14.36 1.49
CA VAL A 215 18.75 15.47 2.15
C VAL A 215 19.69 16.38 2.94
N GLY A 216 20.84 15.85 3.36
CA GLY A 216 21.79 16.60 4.18
C GLY A 216 21.45 16.65 5.67
N LEU A 217 20.39 16.00 6.13
CA LEU A 217 19.90 16.00 7.50
C LEU A 217 19.99 14.62 8.15
N ASN A 218 20.08 14.57 9.48
CA ASN A 218 19.88 13.34 10.21
C ASN A 218 18.37 13.14 10.47
N PRO A 219 17.69 12.13 9.87
CA PRO A 219 16.25 11.98 9.96
C PRO A 219 15.75 11.71 11.37
N HIS A 220 16.62 11.22 12.26
CA HIS A 220 16.24 10.85 13.62
C HIS A 220 16.25 12.06 14.59
N THR A 221 16.97 13.13 14.26
CA THR A 221 17.14 14.30 15.14
C THR A 221 16.72 15.61 14.50
N ALA A 222 16.56 15.65 13.17
CA ALA A 222 16.15 16.86 12.46
C ALA A 222 14.77 17.33 12.89
N THR A 223 14.63 18.65 12.99
CA THR A 223 13.38 19.33 13.32
C THR A 223 12.53 19.58 12.08
N VAL A 224 11.24 19.84 12.27
CA VAL A 224 10.33 20.24 11.18
C VAL A 224 10.86 21.48 10.45
N GLY A 225 11.39 22.50 11.18
CA GLY A 225 11.92 23.72 10.55
C GLY A 225 13.12 23.45 9.64
N GLU A 226 14.02 22.53 10.02
CA GLU A 226 15.15 22.14 9.17
C GLU A 226 14.67 21.41 7.92
N MET A 227 13.68 20.50 8.05
CA MET A 227 13.10 19.78 6.91
C MET A 227 12.34 20.72 5.96
N ALA A 228 11.56 21.65 6.49
CA ALA A 228 10.87 22.67 5.70
C ALA A 228 11.87 23.54 4.92
N THR A 229 12.97 23.95 5.56
CA THR A 229 14.04 24.72 4.90
C THR A 229 14.64 23.97 3.71
N VAL A 230 14.86 22.65 3.84
CA VAL A 230 15.36 21.82 2.72
C VAL A 230 14.31 21.71 1.61
N ALA A 231 13.05 21.53 1.96
CA ALA A 231 11.97 21.48 0.96
C ALA A 231 11.88 22.80 0.17
N ASP A 232 11.95 23.94 0.83
CA ASP A 232 11.97 25.27 0.20
C ASP A 232 13.18 25.44 -0.72
N LEU A 233 14.39 25.04 -0.26
CA LEU A 233 15.62 25.12 -1.05
C LEU A 233 15.53 24.32 -2.35
N HIS A 234 14.84 23.17 -2.33
CA HIS A 234 14.66 22.31 -3.50
C HIS A 234 13.35 22.57 -4.26
N ALA A 235 12.60 23.63 -3.88
CA ALA A 235 11.30 23.96 -4.45
C ALA A 235 10.30 22.77 -4.48
N ILE A 236 10.33 21.95 -3.44
CA ILE A 236 9.42 20.80 -3.29
C ILE A 236 8.05 21.32 -2.90
N PRO A 237 6.97 21.01 -3.68
CA PRO A 237 5.62 21.35 -3.27
C PRO A 237 5.24 20.63 -1.99
N THR A 238 4.99 21.35 -0.93
CA THR A 238 4.56 20.77 0.33
C THR A 238 3.04 20.94 0.48
N PRO A 239 2.28 19.86 0.71
CA PRO A 239 0.90 19.97 1.14
C PRO A 239 0.84 20.65 2.52
N ASN A 240 -0.36 21.00 2.98
CA ASN A 240 -0.54 21.50 4.36
C ASN A 240 -0.13 20.40 5.36
N ILE A 241 1.12 20.42 5.79
CA ILE A 241 1.67 19.48 6.77
C ILE A 241 1.51 20.11 8.16
N HIS A 242 1.02 19.35 9.12
CA HIS A 242 0.91 19.81 10.49
C HIS A 242 2.29 20.15 11.08
N GLU A 243 2.38 21.18 11.91
CA GLU A 243 3.63 21.70 12.46
C GLU A 243 4.43 20.66 13.28
N ASP A 244 3.77 19.62 13.81
CA ASP A 244 4.36 18.54 14.59
C ASP A 244 4.48 17.22 13.82
N ASP A 245 4.19 17.20 12.52
CA ASP A 245 4.17 16.01 11.68
C ASP A 245 5.52 15.74 11.01
N LEU A 246 6.48 15.33 11.81
CA LEU A 246 7.82 14.95 11.34
C LEU A 246 7.81 13.80 10.32
N ASP A 247 6.85 12.87 10.43
CA ASP A 247 6.83 11.71 9.56
C ASP A 247 6.40 12.07 8.14
N THR A 248 5.40 12.92 7.97
CA THR A 248 5.03 13.43 6.65
C THR A 248 6.17 14.23 6.01
N TRP A 249 6.92 15.04 6.79
CA TRP A 249 8.09 15.74 6.28
C TRP A 249 9.18 14.77 5.81
N ARG A 250 9.45 13.72 6.57
CA ARG A 250 10.40 12.67 6.17
C ARG A 250 9.98 11.98 4.88
N ASP A 251 8.70 11.63 4.76
CA ASP A 251 8.16 10.94 3.59
C ASP A 251 8.25 11.81 2.33
N VAL A 252 7.91 13.09 2.43
CA VAL A 252 8.02 14.03 1.30
C VAL A 252 9.47 14.18 0.86
N LEU A 253 10.40 14.44 1.77
CA LEU A 253 11.82 14.60 1.44
C LEU A 253 12.43 13.29 0.94
N PHE A 254 12.02 12.15 1.50
CA PHE A 254 12.48 10.85 1.03
C PHE A 254 11.99 10.56 -0.40
N ALA A 255 10.72 10.80 -0.67
CA ALA A 255 10.14 10.56 -1.98
C ALA A 255 10.77 11.45 -3.07
N GLU A 256 11.02 12.72 -2.78
CA GLU A 256 11.52 13.67 -3.76
C GLU A 256 13.05 13.65 -3.92
N LEU A 257 13.79 13.51 -2.83
CA LEU A 257 15.25 13.65 -2.86
C LEU A 257 16.01 12.33 -2.73
N VAL A 258 15.46 11.31 -2.08
CA VAL A 258 16.16 10.04 -1.84
C VAL A 258 15.76 8.98 -2.85
N GLN A 259 14.46 8.68 -2.91
CA GLN A 259 13.91 7.57 -3.69
C GLN A 259 14.33 7.58 -5.17
N PRO A 260 14.40 8.73 -5.88
CA PRO A 260 14.82 8.76 -7.27
C PRO A 260 16.23 8.21 -7.51
N HIS A 261 17.08 8.17 -6.50
CA HIS A 261 18.47 7.68 -6.60
C HIS A 261 18.62 6.19 -6.26
N LEU A 262 17.63 5.59 -5.61
CA LEU A 262 17.70 4.21 -5.14
C LEU A 262 17.48 3.19 -6.26
N GLY A 263 18.16 2.06 -6.18
CA GLY A 263 17.95 0.94 -7.09
C GLY A 263 18.35 1.18 -8.54
N ARG A 264 19.24 2.13 -8.84
CA ARG A 264 19.59 2.53 -10.21
C ARG A 264 20.51 1.55 -10.90
N GLN A 265 21.53 1.06 -10.21
CA GLN A 265 22.53 0.13 -10.76
C GLN A 265 22.24 -1.30 -10.31
N ARG A 266 21.79 -1.47 -9.09
CA ARG A 266 21.40 -2.72 -8.43
C ARG A 266 20.23 -2.44 -7.49
N PRO A 267 19.42 -3.43 -7.12
CA PRO A 267 18.40 -3.23 -6.10
C PRO A 267 18.98 -2.64 -4.82
N THR A 268 18.28 -1.71 -4.19
CA THR A 268 18.70 -1.10 -2.91
C THR A 268 17.67 -1.45 -1.83
N ILE A 269 18.12 -2.09 -0.76
CA ILE A 269 17.31 -2.34 0.43
C ILE A 269 17.68 -1.28 1.47
N VAL A 270 16.73 -0.39 1.76
CA VAL A 270 16.83 0.62 2.82
C VAL A 270 16.27 0.03 4.09
N TYR A 271 17.02 0.07 5.20
CA TYR A 271 16.60 -0.48 6.48
C TYR A 271 16.81 0.49 7.65
N GLY A 272 16.21 0.20 8.81
CA GLY A 272 16.39 1.00 10.02
C GLY A 272 15.66 2.34 9.96
N TYR A 273 14.37 2.29 9.68
CA TYR A 273 13.47 3.43 9.60
C TYR A 273 13.30 4.14 10.95
N PRO A 274 12.89 5.41 10.99
CA PRO A 274 12.54 6.10 12.23
C PRO A 274 11.52 5.30 13.06
N LYS A 275 11.64 5.35 14.40
CA LYS A 275 10.75 4.59 15.28
C LYS A 275 9.27 4.87 15.11
N THR A 276 8.91 6.08 14.71
CA THR A 276 7.53 6.51 14.45
C THR A 276 6.97 5.92 13.15
N GLN A 277 7.85 5.52 12.22
CA GLN A 277 7.52 4.87 10.96
C GLN A 277 7.68 3.34 11.01
N SER A 278 7.58 2.77 12.22
CA SER A 278 7.85 1.35 12.44
C SER A 278 6.79 0.40 11.84
N GLY A 279 5.58 0.88 11.53
CA GLY A 279 4.50 -0.02 11.16
C GLY A 279 4.32 -1.12 12.21
N LEU A 280 4.38 -2.38 11.81
CA LEU A 280 4.34 -3.54 12.69
C LEU A 280 5.72 -4.21 12.91
N ALA A 281 6.81 -3.47 12.68
CA ALA A 281 8.17 -3.92 12.98
C ALA A 281 8.52 -3.75 14.46
N ARG A 282 9.41 -4.59 14.97
CA ARG A 282 10.07 -4.36 16.27
C ARG A 282 10.94 -3.10 16.22
N LEU A 283 11.24 -2.58 17.41
CA LEU A 283 12.30 -1.59 17.54
C LEU A 283 13.63 -2.29 17.85
N VAL A 284 14.68 -1.83 17.18
CA VAL A 284 16.08 -2.18 17.48
C VAL A 284 16.58 -1.15 18.50
N PRO A 285 17.09 -1.58 19.66
CA PRO A 285 17.69 -0.68 20.64
C PRO A 285 18.85 0.11 20.04
N GLY A 286 18.96 1.37 20.42
CA GLY A 286 20.01 2.30 19.98
C GLY A 286 19.70 3.71 20.48
N ASP A 287 20.56 4.66 20.14
CA ASP A 287 20.36 6.07 20.44
C ASP A 287 20.48 6.90 19.15
N PRO A 288 19.35 7.26 18.56
CA PRO A 288 17.98 6.84 18.88
C PRO A 288 17.66 5.39 18.44
N PRO A 289 16.59 4.76 18.98
CA PRO A 289 16.13 3.46 18.51
C PRO A 289 15.53 3.57 17.12
N VAL A 290 15.69 2.52 16.29
CA VAL A 290 15.17 2.45 14.92
C VAL A 290 14.22 1.27 14.75
N ALA A 291 13.36 1.35 13.74
CA ALA A 291 12.49 0.25 13.38
C ALA A 291 13.25 -0.86 12.64
N ALA A 292 13.00 -2.11 12.99
CA ALA A 292 13.46 -3.27 12.23
C ALA A 292 12.61 -3.47 10.95
N ARG A 293 12.51 -2.41 10.16
CA ARG A 293 11.78 -2.31 8.90
C ARG A 293 12.76 -2.17 7.76
N PHE A 294 12.43 -2.73 6.63
CA PHE A 294 13.20 -2.57 5.38
C PHE A 294 12.29 -2.43 4.19
N GLU A 295 12.72 -1.67 3.21
CA GLU A 295 12.04 -1.53 1.92
C GLU A 295 13.01 -1.74 0.78
N LEU A 296 12.51 -2.33 -0.31
CA LEU A 296 13.29 -2.59 -1.52
C LEU A 296 12.92 -1.61 -2.61
N PHE A 297 13.95 -1.00 -3.18
CA PHE A 297 13.83 -0.08 -4.31
C PHE A 297 14.56 -0.64 -5.54
N VAL A 298 13.90 -0.57 -6.70
CA VAL A 298 14.48 -0.88 -8.00
C VAL A 298 14.12 0.22 -9.00
N ARG A 299 15.12 0.85 -9.57
CA ARG A 299 14.97 1.99 -10.51
C ARG A 299 14.16 3.16 -9.93
N GLY A 300 14.31 3.45 -8.65
CA GLY A 300 13.56 4.49 -7.94
C GLY A 300 12.13 4.11 -7.58
N MET A 301 11.72 2.86 -7.78
CA MET A 301 10.39 2.37 -7.43
C MET A 301 10.49 1.46 -6.21
N GLU A 302 9.74 1.76 -5.16
CA GLU A 302 9.53 0.84 -4.04
C GLU A 302 8.69 -0.33 -4.52
N ILE A 303 9.16 -1.55 -4.28
CA ILE A 303 8.47 -2.79 -4.68
C ILE A 303 8.16 -3.74 -3.54
N ALA A 304 8.81 -3.58 -2.40
CA ALA A 304 8.56 -4.43 -1.24
C ALA A 304 8.83 -3.69 0.08
N ASN A 305 8.08 -4.06 1.12
CA ASN A 305 8.21 -3.59 2.48
C ASN A 305 8.18 -4.77 3.44
N GLY A 306 9.13 -4.86 4.37
CA GLY A 306 9.27 -5.99 5.26
C GLY A 306 9.67 -5.61 6.67
N TYR A 307 9.39 -6.54 7.61
CA TYR A 307 9.57 -6.33 9.03
C TYR A 307 10.24 -7.53 9.71
N TYR A 308 11.07 -7.26 10.69
CA TYR A 308 11.25 -8.19 11.80
C TYR A 308 10.10 -7.92 12.77
N GLU A 309 9.22 -8.91 12.92
CA GLU A 309 7.85 -8.74 13.35
C GLU A 309 7.67 -8.36 14.82
N LEU A 310 6.74 -7.44 15.09
CA LEU A 310 6.30 -7.10 16.43
C LEU A 310 5.56 -8.30 17.05
N THR A 311 5.91 -8.63 18.30
CA THR A 311 5.31 -9.72 19.08
C THR A 311 4.61 -9.26 20.35
N ASP A 312 4.66 -7.97 20.65
CA ASP A 312 4.06 -7.36 21.84
C ASP A 312 2.67 -6.80 21.51
N ALA A 313 1.63 -7.39 22.10
CA ALA A 313 0.24 -6.99 21.88
C ALA A 313 -0.08 -5.60 22.45
N ASP A 314 0.57 -5.18 23.54
CA ASP A 314 0.34 -3.87 24.13
C ASP A 314 0.99 -2.77 23.30
N GLU A 315 2.15 -3.05 22.73
CA GLU A 315 2.78 -2.15 21.75
C GLU A 315 1.94 -2.04 20.47
N LEU A 316 1.36 -3.15 19.99
CA LEU A 316 0.45 -3.13 18.85
C LEU A 316 -0.72 -2.16 19.08
N ILE A 317 -1.38 -2.25 20.24
CA ILE A 317 -2.49 -1.36 20.59
C ILE A 317 -2.04 0.09 20.71
N ARG A 318 -0.88 0.37 21.33
CA ARG A 318 -0.35 1.74 21.41
C ARG A 318 -0.14 2.35 20.02
N ARG A 319 0.36 1.57 19.05
CA ARG A 319 0.54 2.02 17.67
C ARG A 319 -0.78 2.26 16.96
N PHE A 320 -1.79 1.42 17.18
CA PHE A 320 -3.12 1.64 16.64
C PHE A 320 -3.75 2.93 17.19
N GLN A 321 -3.63 3.18 18.49
CA GLN A 321 -4.10 4.41 19.11
C GLN A 321 -3.37 5.64 18.54
N TYR A 322 -2.06 5.55 18.36
CA TYR A 322 -1.28 6.62 17.73
C TYR A 322 -1.74 6.90 16.29
N ASN A 323 -1.88 5.87 15.46
CA ASN A 323 -2.37 6.02 14.09
C ASN A 323 -3.81 6.55 14.03
N ASN A 324 -4.70 6.07 14.90
CA ASN A 324 -6.07 6.59 14.99
C ASN A 324 -6.10 8.05 15.42
N GLY A 325 -5.21 8.48 16.31
CA GLY A 325 -5.05 9.87 16.67
C GLY A 325 -4.74 10.76 15.45
N TRP A 326 -3.82 10.31 14.60
CA TRP A 326 -3.51 10.99 13.34
C TRP A 326 -4.66 10.93 12.35
N ARG A 327 -5.32 9.78 12.20
CA ARG A 327 -6.49 9.64 11.31
C ARG A 327 -7.58 10.67 11.65
N VAL A 328 -7.87 10.84 12.93
CA VAL A 328 -8.86 11.84 13.38
C VAL A 328 -8.41 13.26 13.06
N ARG A 329 -7.12 13.59 13.25
CA ARG A 329 -6.56 14.90 12.87
C ARG A 329 -6.63 15.15 11.36
N ASP A 330 -6.44 14.11 10.55
CA ASP A 330 -6.56 14.15 9.09
C ASP A 330 -8.03 14.11 8.61
N GLY A 331 -9.02 14.16 9.51
CA GLY A 331 -10.45 14.12 9.19
C GLY A 331 -10.98 12.73 8.79
N LYS A 332 -10.20 11.68 9.03
CA LYS A 332 -10.58 10.29 8.74
C LYS A 332 -11.27 9.63 9.93
N GLN A 333 -12.08 8.62 9.66
CA GLN A 333 -12.67 7.80 10.73
C GLN A 333 -11.58 6.92 11.39
N PRO A 334 -11.60 6.76 12.72
CA PRO A 334 -10.76 5.81 13.39
C PRO A 334 -11.15 4.38 13.00
N LEU A 335 -10.16 3.47 13.01
CA LEU A 335 -10.34 2.05 12.72
C LEU A 335 -10.33 1.23 14.02
N PRO A 336 -10.91 0.02 14.05
CA PRO A 336 -10.95 -0.80 15.25
C PRO A 336 -9.55 -1.15 15.79
N GLU A 337 -9.29 -0.86 17.05
CA GLU A 337 -8.00 -1.16 17.71
C GLU A 337 -7.90 -2.62 18.17
N ARG A 338 -9.04 -3.26 18.43
CA ARG A 338 -9.09 -4.67 18.80
C ARG A 338 -9.16 -5.54 17.57
N SER A 339 -8.34 -6.58 17.54
CA SER A 339 -8.26 -7.50 16.40
C SER A 339 -7.99 -8.93 16.86
N ARG A 340 -8.27 -9.90 15.96
CA ARG A 340 -7.91 -11.31 16.20
C ARG A 340 -6.40 -11.52 16.22
N LEU A 341 -5.62 -10.66 15.58
CA LEU A 341 -4.17 -10.67 15.69
C LEU A 341 -3.74 -10.29 17.10
N GLU A 342 -4.29 -9.21 17.68
CA GLU A 342 -4.01 -8.81 19.06
C GLU A 342 -4.33 -9.95 20.05
N GLN A 343 -5.46 -10.62 19.86
CA GLN A 343 -5.82 -11.79 20.67
C GLN A 343 -4.80 -12.93 20.50
N ALA A 344 -4.37 -13.22 19.28
CA ALA A 344 -3.36 -14.25 19.01
C ALA A 344 -2.02 -13.92 19.69
N LEU A 345 -1.57 -12.67 19.64
CA LEU A 345 -0.35 -12.22 20.32
C LEU A 345 -0.42 -12.39 21.85
N ARG A 346 -1.61 -12.17 22.45
CA ARG A 346 -1.82 -12.34 23.90
C ARG A 346 -1.93 -13.80 24.33
N GLN A 347 -2.57 -14.62 23.52
CA GLN A 347 -2.94 -15.97 23.89
C GLN A 347 -1.93 -17.03 23.46
N SER A 348 -1.06 -16.72 22.50
CA SER A 348 -0.02 -17.62 22.02
C SER A 348 1.38 -17.10 22.36
N LYS A 349 2.36 -18.01 22.37
CA LYS A 349 3.77 -17.62 22.30
C LYS A 349 4.09 -17.32 20.84
N PHE A 350 3.77 -16.09 20.40
CA PHE A 350 4.05 -15.68 19.02
C PHE A 350 5.54 -15.80 18.72
N PRO A 351 5.92 -16.49 17.62
CA PRO A 351 7.31 -16.77 17.34
C PRO A 351 8.04 -15.53 16.78
N ASP A 352 9.35 -15.49 16.97
CA ASP A 352 10.22 -14.57 16.28
C ASP A 352 10.21 -14.91 14.79
N CYS A 353 9.89 -13.95 13.93
CA CYS A 353 9.79 -14.14 12.49
C CYS A 353 10.07 -12.86 11.72
N CYS A 354 10.42 -13.02 10.45
CA CYS A 354 10.51 -11.93 9.51
C CYS A 354 9.45 -12.14 8.41
N GLY A 355 8.77 -11.05 8.05
CA GLY A 355 7.80 -11.02 6.97
C GLY A 355 8.11 -9.93 5.96
N CYS A 356 7.55 -10.07 4.76
CA CYS A 356 7.69 -9.08 3.72
C CYS A 356 6.50 -9.16 2.75
N ALA A 357 6.04 -7.99 2.32
CA ALA A 357 5.00 -7.78 1.33
C ALA A 357 5.60 -7.15 0.07
N LEU A 358 5.31 -7.72 -1.10
CA LEU A 358 5.83 -7.29 -2.39
C LEU A 358 4.67 -6.97 -3.33
N GLY A 359 4.67 -5.78 -3.92
CA GLY A 359 3.72 -5.36 -4.94
C GLY A 359 3.98 -6.10 -6.27
N PHE A 360 3.19 -7.14 -6.55
CA PHE A 360 3.41 -7.98 -7.73
C PHE A 360 3.19 -7.22 -9.03
N ASP A 361 2.27 -6.29 -9.08
CA ASP A 361 2.01 -5.48 -10.27
C ASP A 361 3.23 -4.62 -10.62
N ARG A 362 3.87 -4.01 -9.61
CA ARG A 362 5.12 -3.25 -9.79
C ARG A 362 6.28 -4.14 -10.23
N LEU A 363 6.35 -5.39 -9.75
CA LEU A 363 7.32 -6.39 -10.22
C LEU A 363 7.14 -6.68 -11.71
N VAL A 364 5.88 -6.83 -12.17
CA VAL A 364 5.55 -7.01 -13.60
C VAL A 364 5.95 -5.76 -14.39
N MET A 365 5.62 -4.55 -13.90
CA MET A 365 6.02 -3.29 -14.55
C MET A 365 7.52 -3.22 -14.80
N LEU A 366 8.33 -3.54 -13.79
CA LEU A 366 9.79 -3.57 -13.92
C LEU A 366 10.28 -4.57 -14.97
N THR A 367 9.62 -5.73 -15.05
CA THR A 367 10.01 -6.81 -15.98
C THR A 367 9.68 -6.46 -17.43
N VAL A 368 8.54 -5.80 -17.69
CA VAL A 368 8.11 -5.47 -19.05
C VAL A 368 8.47 -4.04 -19.47
N GLY A 369 9.02 -3.23 -18.55
CA GLY A 369 9.36 -1.83 -18.80
C GLY A 369 8.14 -0.90 -18.89
N ALA A 370 7.01 -1.27 -18.26
CA ALA A 370 5.81 -0.45 -18.21
C ALA A 370 6.00 0.79 -17.34
N LYS A 371 5.34 1.88 -17.72
CA LYS A 371 5.38 3.16 -17.00
C LYS A 371 4.22 3.30 -16.02
N THR A 372 3.11 2.66 -16.31
CA THR A 372 1.91 2.72 -15.48
C THR A 372 1.41 1.33 -15.13
N ILE A 373 0.74 1.22 -13.97
CA ILE A 373 0.15 -0.03 -13.49
C ILE A 373 -0.96 -0.53 -14.44
N ASP A 374 -1.63 0.36 -15.15
CA ASP A 374 -2.68 0.03 -16.11
C ASP A 374 -2.18 -0.82 -17.29
N GLU A 375 -0.91 -0.68 -17.63
CA GLU A 375 -0.28 -1.47 -18.70
C GLU A 375 -0.05 -2.94 -18.32
N VAL A 376 -0.15 -3.28 -17.01
CA VAL A 376 0.14 -4.63 -16.50
C VAL A 376 -1.05 -5.31 -15.82
N ILE A 377 -2.18 -4.62 -15.70
CA ILE A 377 -3.45 -5.13 -15.17
C ILE A 377 -4.44 -5.25 -16.33
N ALA A 378 -5.19 -6.37 -16.37
CA ALA A 378 -6.18 -6.57 -17.43
C ALA A 378 -7.27 -5.49 -17.40
N PHE A 379 -7.82 -5.24 -16.22
CA PHE A 379 -8.89 -4.26 -16.00
C PHE A 379 -8.51 -3.39 -14.79
N PRO A 380 -7.93 -2.19 -15.01
CA PRO A 380 -7.75 -1.22 -13.94
C PRO A 380 -9.10 -0.66 -13.48
N TRP A 381 -9.09 0.09 -12.39
CA TRP A 381 -10.28 0.56 -11.67
C TRP A 381 -11.39 1.12 -12.56
N GLU A 382 -11.03 1.93 -13.54
CA GLU A 382 -12.00 2.58 -14.44
C GLU A 382 -12.60 1.62 -15.51
N ARG A 383 -12.12 0.38 -15.58
CA ARG A 383 -12.56 -0.65 -16.52
C ARG A 383 -13.06 -1.92 -15.83
N ALA A 384 -13.07 -1.94 -14.50
CA ALA A 384 -13.48 -3.07 -13.68
C ALA A 384 -15.01 -3.20 -13.56
#